data_14dd409a6e376ec80848786cbb6625e3
#
_entry.id   14dd409a6e376ec80848786cbb6625e3
#
_cell.length_a   1.000
_cell.length_b   1.000
_cell.length_c   1.000
_cell.angle_alpha   90.00
_cell.angle_beta   90.00
_cell.angle_gamma   90.00
#
_symmetry.space_group_name_H-M   'P 1'
#
loop_
_entity.id
_entity.type
_entity.pdbx_description
1 polymer ?
#
loop_
_entity_poly.entity_id
_entity_poly.type
_entity_poly.pdbx_seq_one_letter_code
_entity_poly.pdbx_strand_id
1 'polypeptide(L)'
;LGHEVEDGGNVPVAIPEQKSEGDTHAKYLKEITATCTKHAELVVKTLEAGKVPLALGGDHSMATGTVSGVAEFYRRQNQHVGLIWIDAHTDINTPESSPSGNVHGMPLAALMNLWPSDLGNIFNFSPKVKPQNCVLVGVRDIDAVEKENVVRAGIGVFTMRDIDERGMRTVMEEA
;
A
#
# COMPACT_ATOMS: atom_id res chain seq x y z
N LEU A 1 1.95 -0.08 -27.21
CA LEU A 1 1.77 -1.42 -26.62
C LEU A 1 0.41 -2.05 -26.96
N GLY A 2 -0.51 -1.31 -27.64
CA GLY A 2 -1.79 -1.83 -28.13
C GLY A 2 -2.88 -2.04 -27.06
N HIS A 3 -2.71 -1.47 -25.86
CA HIS A 3 -3.75 -1.48 -24.84
C HIS A 3 -4.72 -0.31 -25.06
N GLU A 4 -6.00 -0.58 -24.90
CA GLU A 4 -7.03 0.43 -24.80
C GLU A 4 -7.05 0.97 -23.37
N VAL A 5 -7.02 2.29 -23.22
CA VAL A 5 -6.99 2.96 -21.91
C VAL A 5 -8.21 3.85 -21.78
N GLU A 6 -8.90 3.72 -20.65
CA GLU A 6 -10.06 4.54 -20.29
C GLU A 6 -9.69 5.40 -19.06
N ASP A 7 -9.98 6.70 -19.13
CA ASP A 7 -9.83 7.60 -17.98
C ASP A 7 -11.00 7.40 -17.01
N GLY A 8 -10.71 6.87 -15.83
CA GLY A 8 -11.66 6.65 -14.74
C GLY A 8 -11.99 7.91 -13.93
N GLY A 9 -11.37 9.05 -14.25
CA GLY A 9 -11.52 10.32 -13.53
C GLY A 9 -10.68 10.40 -12.27
N ASN A 10 -10.91 11.48 -11.49
CA ASN A 10 -10.14 11.80 -10.30
C ASN A 10 -10.90 11.46 -9.00
N VAL A 11 -10.19 10.93 -8.02
CA VAL A 11 -10.67 10.84 -6.64
C VAL A 11 -10.49 12.20 -5.97
N PRO A 12 -11.53 12.80 -5.38
CA PRO A 12 -11.39 14.04 -4.63
C PRO A 12 -10.49 13.86 -3.41
N VAL A 13 -9.50 14.73 -3.28
CA VAL A 13 -8.55 14.75 -2.15
C VAL A 13 -8.76 16.02 -1.34
N ALA A 14 -8.69 15.90 -0.01
CA ALA A 14 -8.75 17.04 0.87
C ALA A 14 -7.48 17.90 0.75
N ILE A 15 -7.65 19.21 0.82
CA ILE A 15 -6.52 20.17 0.81
C ILE A 15 -5.98 20.26 2.24
N PRO A 16 -4.71 19.86 2.51
CA PRO A 16 -4.16 19.80 3.87
C PRO A 16 -4.28 21.11 4.64
N GLU A 17 -4.02 22.25 3.99
CA GLU A 17 -4.09 23.60 4.59
C GLU A 17 -5.49 23.98 5.10
N GLN A 18 -6.51 23.25 4.67
CA GLN A 18 -7.92 23.46 5.08
C GLN A 18 -8.39 22.46 6.12
N LYS A 19 -7.51 21.59 6.61
CA LYS A 19 -7.83 20.53 7.56
C LYS A 19 -6.93 20.59 8.79
N SER A 20 -7.41 20.04 9.90
CA SER A 20 -6.57 19.79 11.06
C SER A 20 -5.73 18.55 10.81
N GLU A 21 -4.46 18.58 11.20
CA GLU A 21 -3.57 17.40 11.12
C GLU A 21 -4.10 16.21 11.91
N GLY A 22 -4.91 16.46 12.97
CA GLY A 22 -5.39 15.42 13.86
C GLY A 22 -4.29 14.90 14.77
N ASP A 23 -4.12 13.58 14.79
CA ASP A 23 -3.03 12.93 15.54
C ASP A 23 -1.68 13.21 14.86
N THR A 24 -0.74 13.79 15.61
CA THR A 24 0.61 14.09 15.10
C THR A 24 1.44 12.87 14.75
N HIS A 25 1.04 11.69 15.27
CA HIS A 25 1.67 10.41 14.96
C HIS A 25 1.03 9.70 13.75
N ALA A 26 -0.13 10.19 13.28
CA ALA A 26 -0.81 9.71 12.09
C ALA A 26 -1.58 10.86 11.43
N LYS A 27 -0.83 11.80 10.84
CA LYS A 27 -1.33 13.07 10.32
C LYS A 27 -2.37 12.85 9.22
N TYR A 28 -3.48 13.58 9.28
CA TYR A 28 -4.57 13.55 8.31
C TYR A 28 -5.17 12.15 8.07
N LEU A 29 -5.03 11.22 9.03
CA LEU A 29 -5.48 9.84 8.88
C LEU A 29 -6.94 9.74 8.44
N LYS A 30 -7.81 10.59 8.99
CA LYS A 30 -9.24 10.61 8.67
C LYS A 30 -9.49 10.95 7.19
N GLU A 31 -8.84 11.98 6.69
CA GLU A 31 -8.95 12.46 5.31
C GLU A 31 -8.34 11.44 4.33
N ILE A 32 -7.19 10.90 4.67
CA ILE A 32 -6.52 9.85 3.89
C ILE A 32 -7.40 8.60 3.83
N THR A 33 -7.95 8.15 4.94
CA THR A 33 -8.86 6.99 4.98
C THR A 33 -10.10 7.22 4.11
N ALA A 34 -10.71 8.40 4.17
CA ALA A 34 -11.88 8.74 3.36
C ALA A 34 -11.54 8.75 1.85
N THR A 35 -10.37 9.25 1.47
CA THR A 35 -9.89 9.25 0.08
C THR A 35 -9.58 7.82 -0.38
N CYS A 36 -8.84 7.05 0.41
CA CYS A 36 -8.50 5.66 0.10
C CYS A 36 -9.73 4.77 0.00
N THR A 37 -10.78 5.01 0.80
CA THR A 37 -12.05 4.27 0.69
C THR A 37 -12.72 4.51 -0.65
N LYS A 38 -12.86 5.76 -1.08
CA LYS A 38 -13.42 6.09 -2.42
C LYS A 38 -12.58 5.51 -3.54
N HIS A 39 -11.26 5.58 -3.40
CA HIS A 39 -10.33 4.99 -4.36
C HIS A 39 -10.52 3.47 -4.46
N ALA A 40 -10.60 2.78 -3.32
CA ALA A 40 -10.84 1.34 -3.26
C ALA A 40 -12.16 0.92 -3.92
N GLU A 41 -13.23 1.71 -3.74
CA GLU A 41 -14.52 1.48 -4.41
C GLU A 41 -14.40 1.58 -5.93
N LEU A 42 -13.64 2.54 -6.45
CA LEU A 42 -13.37 2.67 -7.90
C LEU A 42 -12.54 1.49 -8.42
N VAL A 43 -11.55 1.04 -7.67
CA VAL A 43 -10.75 -0.16 -8.03
C VAL A 43 -11.65 -1.39 -8.13
N VAL A 44 -12.53 -1.64 -7.15
CA VAL A 44 -13.49 -2.74 -7.20
C VAL A 44 -14.35 -2.64 -8.44
N LYS A 45 -14.95 -1.48 -8.71
CA LYS A 45 -15.80 -1.24 -9.89
C LYS A 45 -15.05 -1.47 -11.20
N THR A 46 -13.78 -1.08 -11.29
CA THR A 46 -12.94 -1.30 -12.46
C THR A 46 -12.71 -2.79 -12.72
N LEU A 47 -12.40 -3.55 -11.65
CA LEU A 47 -12.21 -4.99 -11.74
C LEU A 47 -13.52 -5.74 -12.08
N GLU A 48 -14.65 -5.32 -11.51
CA GLU A 48 -15.99 -5.86 -11.84
C GLU A 48 -16.35 -5.65 -13.31
N ALA A 49 -15.84 -4.58 -13.92
CA ALA A 49 -15.98 -4.33 -15.36
C ALA A 49 -15.00 -5.14 -16.23
N GLY A 50 -14.19 -6.03 -15.63
CA GLY A 50 -13.18 -6.83 -16.34
C GLY A 50 -11.96 -6.04 -16.81
N LYS A 51 -11.73 -4.86 -16.23
CA LYS A 51 -10.60 -3.97 -16.56
C LYS A 51 -9.49 -4.05 -15.51
N VAL A 52 -8.28 -3.68 -15.88
CA VAL A 52 -7.14 -3.58 -14.98
C VAL A 52 -7.03 -2.14 -14.46
N PRO A 53 -7.11 -1.90 -13.15
CA PRO A 53 -6.94 -0.56 -12.59
C PRO A 53 -5.48 -0.12 -12.65
N LEU A 54 -5.26 1.10 -13.15
CA LEU A 54 -4.00 1.82 -13.05
C LEU A 54 -4.26 3.11 -12.28
N ALA A 55 -3.73 3.21 -11.07
CA ALA A 55 -3.87 4.38 -10.22
C ALA A 55 -2.63 5.28 -10.35
N LEU A 56 -2.86 6.56 -10.59
CA LEU A 56 -1.82 7.58 -10.71
C LEU A 56 -2.07 8.69 -9.70
N GLY A 57 -1.04 9.19 -9.08
CA GLY A 57 -1.13 10.40 -8.26
C GLY A 57 -0.54 10.27 -6.87
N GLY A 58 -0.70 11.29 -6.08
CA GLY A 58 -0.49 11.42 -4.67
C GLY A 58 0.82 10.88 -4.06
N ASP A 59 0.82 10.81 -2.75
CA ASP A 59 1.84 10.09 -2.00
C ASP A 59 1.49 8.60 -1.88
N HIS A 60 2.37 7.81 -1.28
CA HIS A 60 2.22 6.35 -1.26
C HIS A 60 1.06 5.85 -0.37
N SER A 61 0.42 6.69 0.44
CA SER A 61 -0.78 6.32 1.19
C SER A 61 -1.93 5.84 0.28
N MET A 62 -1.98 6.32 -0.97
CA MET A 62 -2.97 5.89 -1.96
C MET A 62 -2.94 4.39 -2.26
N ALA A 63 -1.79 3.74 -2.10
CA ALA A 63 -1.65 2.30 -2.30
C ALA A 63 -2.57 1.49 -1.39
N THR A 64 -2.89 2.02 -0.18
CA THR A 64 -3.86 1.38 0.71
C THR A 64 -5.24 1.26 0.06
N GLY A 65 -5.68 2.29 -0.66
CA GLY A 65 -6.93 2.23 -1.42
C GLY A 65 -6.89 1.22 -2.56
N THR A 66 -5.82 1.26 -3.37
CA THR A 66 -5.61 0.33 -4.50
C THR A 66 -5.64 -1.12 -4.03
N VAL A 67 -4.79 -1.46 -3.06
CA VAL A 67 -4.66 -2.84 -2.56
C VAL A 67 -5.93 -3.30 -1.84
N SER A 68 -6.60 -2.41 -1.08
CA SER A 68 -7.88 -2.73 -0.44
C SER A 68 -8.96 -3.07 -1.45
N GLY A 69 -9.05 -2.33 -2.56
CA GLY A 69 -10.01 -2.60 -3.62
C GLY A 69 -9.74 -3.94 -4.32
N VAL A 70 -8.48 -4.21 -4.67
CA VAL A 70 -8.07 -5.50 -5.26
C VAL A 70 -8.36 -6.65 -4.29
N ALA A 71 -7.97 -6.51 -3.02
CA ALA A 71 -8.18 -7.53 -2.00
C ALA A 71 -9.68 -7.83 -1.79
N GLU A 72 -10.54 -6.81 -1.77
CA GLU A 72 -11.99 -6.98 -1.66
C GLU A 72 -12.58 -7.72 -2.85
N PHE A 73 -12.20 -7.35 -4.06
CA PHE A 73 -12.69 -8.01 -5.28
C PHE A 73 -12.38 -9.50 -5.28
N TYR A 74 -11.13 -9.88 -4.96
CA TYR A 74 -10.73 -11.30 -4.92
C TYR A 74 -11.25 -12.04 -3.69
N ARG A 75 -11.38 -11.36 -2.54
CA ARG A 75 -12.00 -11.93 -1.33
C ARG A 75 -13.44 -12.40 -1.58
N ARG A 76 -14.22 -11.64 -2.35
CA ARG A 76 -15.58 -12.03 -2.74
C ARG A 76 -15.62 -13.32 -3.55
N GLN A 77 -14.50 -13.69 -4.15
CA GLN A 77 -14.31 -14.92 -4.93
C GLN A 77 -13.58 -16.01 -4.14
N ASN A 78 -13.40 -15.84 -2.80
CA ASN A 78 -12.60 -16.71 -1.93
C ASN A 78 -11.15 -16.89 -2.40
N GLN A 79 -10.56 -15.84 -2.96
CA GLN A 79 -9.17 -15.79 -3.42
C GLN A 79 -8.35 -14.85 -2.55
N HIS A 80 -7.05 -15.09 -2.50
CA HIS A 80 -6.07 -14.23 -1.85
C HIS A 80 -5.24 -13.49 -2.90
N VAL A 81 -4.70 -12.34 -2.51
CA VAL A 81 -3.81 -11.56 -3.36
C VAL A 81 -2.36 -11.69 -2.90
N GLY A 82 -1.43 -11.65 -3.85
CA GLY A 82 -0.03 -11.38 -3.63
C GLY A 82 0.26 -9.90 -3.89
N LEU A 83 1.32 -9.38 -3.27
CA LEU A 83 1.75 -8.00 -3.40
C LEU A 83 3.23 -7.91 -3.67
N ILE A 84 3.60 -7.30 -4.78
CA ILE A 84 4.97 -6.87 -5.05
C ILE A 84 5.04 -5.36 -4.80
N TRP A 85 5.81 -4.96 -3.79
CA TRP A 85 6.00 -3.56 -3.39
C TRP A 85 7.35 -3.08 -3.88
N ILE A 86 7.35 -2.29 -4.95
CA ILE A 86 8.57 -1.79 -5.58
C ILE A 86 8.84 -0.37 -5.10
N ASP A 87 9.74 -0.21 -4.15
CA ASP A 87 10.04 1.07 -3.52
C ASP A 87 11.47 1.11 -2.95
N ALA A 88 11.95 2.33 -2.72
CA ALA A 88 13.16 2.60 -1.94
C ALA A 88 12.99 2.32 -0.45
N HIS A 89 11.76 2.50 0.05
CA HIS A 89 11.34 2.39 1.44
C HIS A 89 10.50 1.13 1.66
N THR A 90 10.15 0.85 2.89
CA THR A 90 9.34 -0.31 3.24
C THR A 90 7.89 0.04 3.57
N ASP A 91 7.62 1.31 3.90
CA ASP A 91 6.31 1.85 4.28
C ASP A 91 5.60 1.01 5.35
N ILE A 92 6.39 0.43 6.28
CA ILE A 92 5.93 -0.47 7.34
C ILE A 92 5.98 0.17 8.74
N ASN A 93 6.17 1.48 8.77
CA ASN A 93 6.06 2.23 10.02
C ASN A 93 4.63 2.19 10.57
N THR A 94 4.52 2.34 11.87
CA THR A 94 3.26 2.55 12.60
C THR A 94 3.29 3.94 13.24
N PRO A 95 2.19 4.46 13.79
CA PRO A 95 2.22 5.72 14.54
C PRO A 95 3.26 5.74 15.65
N GLU A 96 3.52 4.58 16.28
CA GLU A 96 4.50 4.47 17.37
C GLU A 96 5.94 4.49 16.86
N SER A 97 6.20 4.04 15.65
CA SER A 97 7.55 3.93 15.08
C SER A 97 7.92 5.06 14.13
N SER A 98 6.93 5.73 13.55
CA SER A 98 7.17 6.79 12.57
C SER A 98 7.78 8.04 13.20
N PRO A 99 8.97 8.49 12.75
CA PRO A 99 9.57 9.72 13.28
C PRO A 99 8.85 10.99 12.83
N SER A 100 8.11 10.93 11.71
CA SER A 100 7.43 12.07 11.12
C SER A 100 5.92 12.13 11.40
N GLY A 101 5.29 10.98 11.71
CA GLY A 101 3.85 10.82 11.77
C GLY A 101 3.15 10.91 10.41
N ASN A 102 3.88 10.91 9.31
CA ASN A 102 3.31 10.97 7.97
C ASN A 102 2.80 9.60 7.54
N VAL A 103 1.52 9.51 7.20
CA VAL A 103 0.84 8.24 6.89
C VAL A 103 1.37 7.57 5.62
N HIS A 104 2.01 8.30 4.70
CA HIS A 104 2.59 7.68 3.50
C HIS A 104 3.70 6.65 3.79
N GLY A 105 4.34 6.70 4.96
CA GLY A 105 5.30 5.67 5.41
C GLY A 105 4.67 4.51 6.19
N MET A 106 3.34 4.39 6.21
CA MET A 106 2.59 3.40 7.01
C MET A 106 1.67 2.46 6.20
N PRO A 107 1.50 2.62 4.87
CA PRO A 107 0.49 1.88 4.12
C PRO A 107 0.62 0.37 4.26
N LEU A 108 1.85 -0.15 4.21
CA LEU A 108 2.08 -1.59 4.29
C LEU A 108 1.74 -2.15 5.67
N ALA A 109 2.04 -1.41 6.75
CA ALA A 109 1.64 -1.79 8.10
C ALA A 109 0.11 -1.86 8.25
N ALA A 110 -0.62 -0.89 7.68
CA ALA A 110 -2.08 -0.88 7.68
C ALA A 110 -2.65 -2.06 6.88
N LEU A 111 -2.14 -2.34 5.68
CA LEU A 111 -2.59 -3.43 4.82
C LEU A 111 -2.37 -4.81 5.43
N MET A 112 -1.32 -4.98 6.23
CA MET A 112 -0.98 -6.24 6.91
C MET A 112 -1.56 -6.36 8.32
N ASN A 113 -2.31 -5.36 8.79
CA ASN A 113 -2.85 -5.30 10.16
C ASN A 113 -1.77 -5.31 11.26
N LEU A 114 -0.58 -4.79 10.95
CA LEU A 114 0.44 -4.54 11.95
C LEU A 114 0.12 -3.30 12.79
N TRP A 115 -0.69 -2.45 12.25
CA TRP A 115 -1.30 -1.29 12.88
C TRP A 115 -2.81 -1.32 12.62
N PRO A 116 -3.62 -1.81 13.58
CA PRO A 116 -5.08 -1.80 13.47
C PRO A 116 -5.61 -0.36 13.35
N SER A 117 -6.24 -0.04 12.23
CA SER A 117 -6.73 1.30 11.93
C SER A 117 -7.91 1.25 10.96
N ASP A 118 -8.68 2.33 10.89
CA ASP A 118 -9.74 2.46 9.88
C ASP A 118 -9.18 2.38 8.46
N LEU A 119 -7.95 2.88 8.25
CA LEU A 119 -7.26 2.79 6.97
C LEU A 119 -6.97 1.33 6.57
N GLY A 120 -6.54 0.49 7.49
CA GLY A 120 -6.34 -0.94 7.27
C GLY A 120 -7.65 -1.73 7.20
N ASN A 121 -8.75 -1.19 7.73
CA ASN A 121 -10.04 -1.86 7.84
C ASN A 121 -11.07 -1.45 6.77
N ILE A 122 -10.66 -0.80 5.68
CA ILE A 122 -11.54 -0.50 4.52
C ILE A 122 -12.28 -1.79 4.13
N PHE A 123 -13.58 -1.70 3.83
CA PHE A 123 -14.49 -2.84 3.60
C PHE A 123 -14.67 -3.81 4.79
N ASN A 124 -14.36 -3.36 6.02
CA ASN A 124 -14.56 -4.09 7.26
C ASN A 124 -13.86 -5.46 7.32
N PHE A 125 -12.67 -5.58 6.75
CA PHE A 125 -11.81 -6.75 6.93
C PHE A 125 -10.33 -6.37 6.93
N SER A 126 -9.52 -7.16 7.64
CA SER A 126 -8.07 -7.02 7.74
C SER A 126 -7.47 -8.36 8.17
N PRO A 127 -6.25 -8.74 7.75
CA PRO A 127 -5.39 -8.02 6.82
C PRO A 127 -5.87 -8.09 5.36
N LYS A 128 -5.44 -7.13 4.53
CA LYS A 128 -5.65 -7.14 3.08
C LYS A 128 -4.70 -8.12 2.39
N VAL A 129 -3.46 -8.14 2.85
CA VAL A 129 -2.39 -9.00 2.35
C VAL A 129 -1.70 -9.64 3.55
N LYS A 130 -1.45 -10.93 3.46
CA LYS A 130 -0.66 -11.65 4.46
C LYS A 130 0.83 -11.39 4.20
N PRO A 131 1.68 -11.25 5.25
CA PRO A 131 3.12 -11.00 5.06
C PRO A 131 3.82 -12.00 4.13
N GLN A 132 3.48 -13.29 4.22
CA GLN A 132 4.04 -14.33 3.36
C GLN A 132 3.63 -14.23 1.88
N ASN A 133 2.66 -13.40 1.56
CA ASN A 133 2.20 -13.11 0.19
C ASN A 133 2.68 -11.73 -0.28
N CYS A 134 3.65 -11.14 0.41
CA CYS A 134 4.22 -9.84 0.06
C CYS A 134 5.73 -9.94 -0.09
N VAL A 135 6.25 -9.25 -1.08
CA VAL A 135 7.67 -9.06 -1.30
C VAL A 135 7.99 -7.60 -1.55
N LEU A 136 9.04 -7.12 -0.91
CA LEU A 136 9.61 -5.78 -1.10
C LEU A 136 10.76 -5.86 -2.11
N VAL A 137 10.80 -4.97 -3.07
CA VAL A 137 11.83 -4.94 -4.13
C VAL A 137 12.42 -3.55 -4.26
N GLY A 138 13.73 -3.43 -4.23
CA GLY A 138 14.46 -2.18 -4.42
C GLY A 138 14.74 -1.38 -3.14
N VAL A 139 14.52 -1.99 -1.96
CA VAL A 139 14.71 -1.34 -0.66
C VAL A 139 16.16 -0.90 -0.50
N ARG A 140 16.37 0.38 -0.14
CA ARG A 140 17.70 0.98 0.05
C ARG A 140 17.74 2.08 1.10
N ASP A 141 16.58 2.60 1.51
CA ASP A 141 16.46 3.64 2.53
C ASP A 141 15.44 3.19 3.57
N ILE A 142 15.95 2.68 4.69
CA ILE A 142 15.17 2.03 5.74
C ILE A 142 15.75 2.37 7.09
N ASP A 143 14.91 2.80 8.01
CA ASP A 143 15.34 3.02 9.39
C ASP A 143 15.46 1.72 10.20
N ALA A 144 16.08 1.82 11.40
CA ALA A 144 16.34 0.65 12.23
C ALA A 144 15.04 -0.04 12.69
N VAL A 145 13.98 0.73 12.97
CA VAL A 145 12.71 0.21 13.47
C VAL A 145 11.93 -0.44 12.34
N GLU A 146 11.93 0.15 11.15
CA GLU A 146 11.35 -0.48 9.95
C GLU A 146 12.00 -1.82 9.65
N LYS A 147 13.34 -1.90 9.74
CA LYS A 147 14.07 -3.16 9.55
C LYS A 147 13.62 -4.23 10.53
N GLU A 148 13.44 -3.87 11.80
CA GLU A 148 12.90 -4.80 12.81
C GLU A 148 11.47 -5.22 12.48
N ASN A 149 10.63 -4.29 12.03
CA ASN A 149 9.24 -4.56 11.65
C ASN A 149 9.16 -5.54 10.45
N VAL A 150 9.99 -5.33 9.43
CA VAL A 150 10.07 -6.23 8.25
C VAL A 150 10.46 -7.65 8.67
N VAL A 151 11.53 -7.78 9.49
CA VAL A 151 11.99 -9.07 9.98
C VAL A 151 10.92 -9.76 10.84
N ARG A 152 10.28 -9.01 11.75
CA ARG A 152 9.22 -9.52 12.62
C ARG A 152 8.00 -9.98 11.82
N ALA A 153 7.63 -9.27 10.77
CA ALA A 153 6.52 -9.61 9.90
C ALA A 153 6.83 -10.82 8.99
N GLY A 154 8.10 -11.12 8.73
CA GLY A 154 8.51 -12.22 7.86
C GLY A 154 8.26 -11.96 6.38
N ILE A 155 8.39 -10.69 5.96
CA ILE A 155 8.20 -10.27 4.57
C ILE A 155 9.47 -10.57 3.78
N GLY A 156 9.33 -11.08 2.54
CA GLY A 156 10.45 -11.23 1.60
C GLY A 156 11.00 -9.89 1.16
N VAL A 157 12.33 -9.74 1.10
CA VAL A 157 12.97 -8.48 0.70
C VAL A 157 14.07 -8.74 -0.30
N PHE A 158 14.02 -8.01 -1.42
CA PHE A 158 15.11 -7.83 -2.36
C PHE A 158 15.54 -6.36 -2.30
N THR A 159 16.76 -6.13 -1.84
CA THR A 159 17.33 -4.79 -1.73
C THR A 159 17.79 -4.27 -3.09
N MET A 160 18.10 -2.96 -3.17
CA MET A 160 18.74 -2.40 -4.37
C MET A 160 20.08 -3.10 -4.67
N ARG A 161 20.81 -3.54 -3.62
CA ARG A 161 22.03 -4.31 -3.77
C ARG A 161 21.79 -5.65 -4.49
N ASP A 162 20.69 -6.34 -4.17
CA ASP A 162 20.33 -7.60 -4.86
C ASP A 162 20.08 -7.35 -6.35
N ILE A 163 19.45 -6.22 -6.68
CA ILE A 163 19.20 -5.81 -8.07
C ILE A 163 20.53 -5.49 -8.78
N ASP A 164 21.44 -4.76 -8.13
CA ASP A 164 22.75 -4.38 -8.70
C ASP A 164 23.64 -5.61 -8.93
N GLU A 165 23.63 -6.58 -8.02
CA GLU A 165 24.49 -7.78 -8.10
C GLU A 165 23.91 -8.88 -9.01
N ARG A 166 22.58 -9.03 -9.08
CA ARG A 166 21.91 -10.17 -9.71
C ARG A 166 21.06 -9.81 -10.93
N GLY A 167 20.77 -8.53 -11.11
CA GLY A 167 19.89 -7.98 -12.13
C GLY A 167 18.41 -8.08 -11.80
N MET A 168 17.63 -7.09 -12.26
CA MET A 168 16.19 -6.98 -12.01
C MET A 168 15.41 -8.23 -12.47
N ARG A 169 15.79 -8.84 -13.60
CA ARG A 169 15.11 -10.05 -14.10
C ARG A 169 15.15 -11.17 -13.08
N THR A 170 16.33 -11.51 -12.58
CA THR A 170 16.50 -12.58 -11.59
C THR A 170 15.71 -12.31 -10.32
N VAL A 171 15.76 -11.06 -9.83
CA VAL A 171 15.00 -10.63 -8.65
C VAL A 171 13.49 -10.80 -8.87
N MET A 172 12.96 -10.38 -10.02
CA MET A 172 11.52 -10.49 -10.31
C MET A 172 11.05 -11.92 -10.58
N GLU A 173 11.93 -12.82 -11.05
CA GLU A 173 11.61 -14.26 -11.21
C GLU A 173 11.55 -15.00 -9.87
N GLU A 174 12.24 -14.50 -8.84
CA GLU A 174 12.23 -15.06 -7.49
C GLU A 174 11.15 -14.42 -6.57
N ALA A 175 10.77 -13.17 -6.86
CA ALA A 175 9.76 -12.42 -6.13
C ALA A 175 8.34 -12.94 -6.43
#